data_a86881a0c1a4d11b9f6da2c4db48a2dc
#
_entry.id   a86881a0c1a4d11b9f6da2c4db48a2dc
#
_cell.length_a   1.000
_cell.length_b   1.000
_cell.length_c   1.000
_cell.angle_alpha   90.00
_cell.angle_beta   90.00
_cell.angle_gamma   90.00
#
_symmetry.space_group_name_H-M   'P 1'
#
loop_
_entity.id
_entity.type
_entity.pdbx_description
1 polymer ?
#
loop_
_entity_poly.entity_id
_entity_poly.type
_entity_poly.pdbx_seq_one_letter_code
_entity_poly.pdbx_strand_id
1 'polypeptide(L)'
;MPHADSIPTHLLVSTRNTHKVEEIREILGSRFRISDLSALPGFPKVEETGSTFQENAAIKALAASARFEGWVIADDSGLEVDALDGAPGVRSARFSGESATDASNRALLLEKLLSVRGQARSARFRCVIALARDGKVLASFSGSVEGVIIPQEKGTGGFGYDSLFIPEGYCETFAQLGADIKNTLSHRARALSELKNWAHWDRP
;
A
#
# COMPACT_ATOMS: atom_id res chain seq x y z
N MET A 1 -24.80 -23.45 14.59
CA MET A 1 -25.67 -22.36 14.07
C MET A 1 -24.91 -21.69 12.96
N PRO A 2 -25.31 -21.76 11.68
CA PRO A 2 -24.69 -20.95 10.66
C PRO A 2 -25.02 -19.49 10.97
N HIS A 3 -23.98 -18.64 11.06
CA HIS A 3 -24.13 -17.20 11.23
C HIS A 3 -24.96 -16.66 10.06
N ALA A 4 -26.02 -15.92 10.39
CA ALA A 4 -26.80 -15.18 9.42
C ALA A 4 -25.84 -14.40 8.52
N ASP A 5 -26.08 -14.46 7.19
CA ASP A 5 -25.34 -13.71 6.18
C ASP A 5 -25.42 -12.21 6.51
N SER A 6 -24.44 -11.72 7.26
CA SER A 6 -24.31 -10.29 7.50
C SER A 6 -24.00 -9.63 6.16
N ILE A 7 -24.75 -8.61 5.80
CA ILE A 7 -24.51 -7.81 4.59
C ILE A 7 -23.06 -7.32 4.63
N PRO A 8 -22.25 -7.58 3.59
CA PRO A 8 -20.85 -7.17 3.59
C PRO A 8 -20.72 -5.67 3.79
N THR A 9 -19.83 -5.26 4.69
CA THR A 9 -19.55 -3.83 4.91
C THR A 9 -19.02 -3.20 3.62
N HIS A 10 -19.71 -2.16 3.14
CA HIS A 10 -19.28 -1.44 1.94
C HIS A 10 -18.11 -0.51 2.27
N LEU A 11 -17.01 -0.67 1.55
CA LEU A 11 -15.75 0.04 1.76
C LEU A 11 -15.26 0.64 0.45
N LEU A 12 -15.12 1.96 0.39
CA LEU A 12 -14.50 2.66 -0.73
C LEU A 12 -12.99 2.74 -0.52
N VAL A 13 -12.22 2.36 -1.53
CA VAL A 13 -10.75 2.50 -1.55
C VAL A 13 -10.38 3.76 -2.34
N SER A 14 -9.86 4.77 -1.63
CA SER A 14 -9.43 6.05 -2.21
C SER A 14 -8.04 5.94 -2.83
N THR A 15 -7.95 5.24 -3.97
CA THR A 15 -6.73 5.14 -4.77
C THR A 15 -7.07 5.05 -6.26
N ARG A 16 -6.15 5.52 -7.11
CA ARG A 16 -6.20 5.33 -8.58
C ARG A 16 -5.31 4.18 -9.05
N ASN A 17 -4.56 3.57 -8.13
CA ASN A 17 -3.70 2.44 -8.45
C ASN A 17 -4.53 1.14 -8.42
N THR A 18 -4.80 0.58 -9.60
CA THR A 18 -5.60 -0.64 -9.76
C THR A 18 -4.97 -1.84 -9.07
N HIS A 19 -3.64 -1.97 -9.09
CA HIS A 19 -2.93 -3.06 -8.41
C HIS A 19 -3.16 -3.03 -6.89
N LYS A 20 -3.17 -1.83 -6.29
CA LYS A 20 -3.51 -1.70 -4.86
C LYS A 20 -4.95 -2.13 -4.58
N VAL A 21 -5.89 -1.77 -5.45
CA VAL A 21 -7.30 -2.15 -5.30
C VAL A 21 -7.47 -3.67 -5.39
N GLU A 22 -6.77 -4.32 -6.32
CA GLU A 22 -6.80 -5.78 -6.49
C GLU A 22 -6.26 -6.49 -5.25
N GLU A 23 -5.06 -6.12 -4.77
CA GLU A 23 -4.50 -6.67 -3.54
C GLU A 23 -5.42 -6.46 -2.33
N ILE A 24 -6.01 -5.27 -2.17
CA ILE A 24 -6.95 -4.98 -1.08
C ILE A 24 -8.18 -5.87 -1.15
N ARG A 25 -8.75 -6.10 -2.34
CA ARG A 25 -9.89 -7.02 -2.53
C ARG A 25 -9.55 -8.44 -2.14
N GLU A 26 -8.41 -8.94 -2.62
CA GLU A 26 -7.97 -10.30 -2.33
C GLU A 26 -7.71 -10.50 -0.82
N ILE A 27 -7.00 -9.57 -0.18
CA ILE A 27 -6.66 -9.66 1.25
C ILE A 27 -7.90 -9.54 2.14
N LEU A 28 -8.81 -8.61 1.84
CA LEU A 28 -10.01 -8.39 2.67
C LEU A 28 -11.08 -9.46 2.47
N GLY A 29 -11.14 -10.06 1.28
CA GLY A 29 -12.07 -11.14 0.95
C GLY A 29 -13.54 -10.69 0.98
N SER A 30 -14.45 -11.66 1.07
CA SER A 30 -15.91 -11.46 0.94
C SER A 30 -16.57 -10.71 2.11
N ARG A 31 -15.88 -10.53 3.21
CA ARG A 31 -16.40 -9.75 4.36
C ARG A 31 -16.69 -8.28 3.99
N PHE A 32 -15.98 -7.75 2.99
CA PHE A 32 -16.12 -6.37 2.55
C PHE A 32 -16.53 -6.32 1.07
N ARG A 33 -17.48 -5.44 0.78
CA ARG A 33 -17.80 -5.06 -0.61
C ARG A 33 -16.91 -3.87 -0.98
N ILE A 34 -15.88 -4.12 -1.78
CA ILE A 34 -14.89 -3.10 -2.16
C ILE A 34 -15.30 -2.38 -3.44
N SER A 35 -15.41 -1.06 -3.37
CA SER A 35 -15.43 -0.15 -4.51
C SER A 35 -14.17 0.73 -4.52
N ASP A 36 -13.88 1.33 -5.66
CA ASP A 36 -12.77 2.26 -5.85
C ASP A 36 -13.29 3.65 -6.31
N LEU A 37 -12.40 4.55 -6.67
CA LEU A 37 -12.74 5.91 -7.08
C LEU A 37 -13.58 6.00 -8.37
N SER A 38 -13.79 4.89 -9.11
CA SER A 38 -14.75 4.86 -10.21
C SER A 38 -16.19 5.04 -9.74
N ALA A 39 -16.48 4.71 -8.48
CA ALA A 39 -17.76 4.97 -7.83
C ALA A 39 -18.02 6.48 -7.53
N LEU A 40 -17.02 7.34 -7.72
CA LEU A 40 -17.09 8.78 -7.53
C LEU A 40 -16.75 9.53 -8.84
N PRO A 41 -17.66 9.60 -9.82
CA PRO A 41 -17.41 10.29 -11.07
C PRO A 41 -16.96 11.75 -10.84
N GLY A 42 -15.90 12.16 -11.56
CA GLY A 42 -15.34 13.50 -11.41
C GLY A 42 -14.55 13.75 -10.12
N PHE A 43 -14.20 12.69 -9.37
CA PHE A 43 -13.35 12.86 -8.20
C PHE A 43 -11.96 13.38 -8.61
N PRO A 44 -11.49 14.52 -8.05
CA PRO A 44 -10.23 15.13 -8.45
C PRO A 44 -9.02 14.29 -8.05
N LYS A 45 -7.89 14.54 -8.69
CA LYS A 45 -6.61 14.04 -8.18
C LYS A 45 -6.32 14.74 -6.85
N VAL A 46 -6.13 13.97 -5.82
CA VAL A 46 -5.74 14.47 -4.49
C VAL A 46 -4.22 14.66 -4.47
N GLU A 47 -3.78 15.86 -4.11
CA GLU A 47 -2.35 16.15 -3.93
C GLU A 47 -1.88 15.58 -2.59
N GLU A 48 -0.81 14.79 -2.64
CA GLU A 48 -0.15 14.21 -1.48
C GLU A 48 0.92 15.18 -0.98
N THR A 49 0.51 16.10 -0.12
CA THR A 49 1.38 17.17 0.44
C THR A 49 2.01 16.79 1.79
N GLY A 50 1.65 15.65 2.32
CA GLY A 50 2.17 15.15 3.60
C GLY A 50 3.64 14.71 3.50
N SER A 51 4.33 14.83 4.61
CA SER A 51 5.72 14.39 4.79
C SER A 51 5.84 12.93 5.24
N THR A 52 4.73 12.33 5.64
CA THR A 52 4.63 10.95 6.13
C THR A 52 3.55 10.16 5.38
N PHE A 53 3.69 8.83 5.37
CA PHE A 53 2.65 7.94 4.84
C PHE A 53 1.30 8.15 5.55
N GLN A 54 1.32 8.40 6.86
CA GLN A 54 0.10 8.63 7.63
C GLN A 54 -0.63 9.90 7.20
N GLU A 55 0.10 11.01 7.01
CA GLU A 55 -0.48 12.26 6.53
C GLU A 55 -1.10 12.10 5.14
N ASN A 56 -0.38 11.47 4.21
CA ASN A 56 -0.88 11.27 2.85
C ASN A 56 -2.09 10.31 2.80
N ALA A 57 -2.07 9.22 3.59
CA ALA A 57 -3.22 8.34 3.71
C ALA A 57 -4.44 9.10 4.26
N ALA A 58 -4.26 9.92 5.30
CA ALA A 58 -5.32 10.74 5.88
C ALA A 58 -5.89 11.75 4.87
N ILE A 59 -5.04 12.49 4.15
CA ILE A 59 -5.44 13.44 3.11
C ILE A 59 -6.33 12.76 2.06
N LYS A 60 -5.91 11.61 1.55
CA LYS A 60 -6.68 10.83 0.54
C LYS A 60 -8.01 10.32 1.09
N ALA A 61 -8.01 9.80 2.33
CA ALA A 61 -9.20 9.27 2.96
C ALA A 61 -10.24 10.36 3.24
N LEU A 62 -9.81 11.51 3.79
CA LEU A 62 -10.67 12.65 4.07
C LEU A 62 -11.31 13.20 2.80
N ALA A 63 -10.52 13.39 1.74
CA ALA A 63 -11.02 13.92 0.48
C ALA A 63 -12.15 13.06 -0.12
N ALA A 64 -12.01 11.73 -0.04
CA ALA A 64 -13.02 10.81 -0.55
C ALA A 64 -14.23 10.71 0.40
N SER A 65 -14.02 10.69 1.72
CA SER A 65 -15.11 10.55 2.69
C SER A 65 -16.01 11.79 2.78
N ALA A 66 -15.56 12.92 2.28
CA ALA A 66 -16.41 14.12 2.12
C ALA A 66 -17.41 14.00 0.94
N ARG A 67 -17.28 12.98 0.09
CA ARG A 67 -18.10 12.76 -1.11
C ARG A 67 -18.73 11.37 -1.18
N PHE A 68 -18.43 10.50 -0.23
CA PHE A 68 -18.92 9.13 -0.18
C PHE A 68 -19.59 8.88 1.17
N GLU A 69 -20.85 8.48 1.13
CA GLU A 69 -21.57 8.05 2.33
C GLU A 69 -21.15 6.63 2.70
N GLY A 70 -20.43 6.49 3.79
CA GLY A 70 -19.95 5.20 4.30
C GLY A 70 -18.46 5.17 4.63
N TRP A 71 -17.94 3.97 4.69
CA TRP A 71 -16.55 3.74 5.07
C TRP A 71 -15.60 3.95 3.91
N VAL A 72 -14.56 4.73 4.14
CA VAL A 72 -13.50 5.01 3.18
C VAL A 72 -12.15 4.61 3.76
N ILE A 73 -11.35 3.90 3.00
CA ILE A 73 -9.94 3.71 3.29
C ILE A 73 -9.05 4.35 2.21
N ALA A 74 -7.89 4.80 2.62
CA ALA A 74 -6.82 5.20 1.71
C ALA A 74 -5.51 4.60 2.18
N ASP A 75 -4.79 4.03 1.23
CA ASP A 75 -3.45 3.46 1.40
C ASP A 75 -2.41 4.47 0.93
N ASP A 76 -1.43 4.76 1.81
CA ASP A 76 -0.16 5.33 1.40
C ASP A 76 0.96 4.37 1.77
N SER A 77 1.80 4.05 0.80
CA SER A 77 2.80 3.00 0.95
C SER A 77 4.01 3.24 0.06
N GLY A 78 5.15 2.76 0.50
CA GLY A 78 6.39 2.91 -0.24
C GLY A 78 7.51 2.06 0.30
N LEU A 79 8.64 2.16 -0.39
CA LEU A 79 9.90 1.52 -0.06
C LEU A 79 10.78 2.52 0.70
N GLU A 80 11.35 2.09 1.81
CA GLU A 80 12.40 2.81 2.54
C GLU A 80 13.69 2.00 2.45
N VAL A 81 14.81 2.63 2.06
CA VAL A 81 16.12 1.98 1.92
C VAL A 81 17.10 2.65 2.86
N ASP A 82 17.73 1.89 3.75
CA ASP A 82 18.57 2.42 4.82
C ASP A 82 19.80 3.19 4.29
N ALA A 83 20.45 2.68 3.25
CA ALA A 83 21.59 3.34 2.61
C ALA A 83 21.23 4.66 1.92
N LEU A 84 19.96 4.99 1.79
CA LEU A 84 19.45 6.22 1.19
C LEU A 84 18.65 7.06 2.20
N ASP A 85 18.94 6.89 3.49
CA ASP A 85 18.28 7.60 4.59
C ASP A 85 16.73 7.50 4.52
N GLY A 86 16.23 6.33 4.14
CA GLY A 86 14.80 6.05 3.99
C GLY A 86 14.20 6.45 2.64
N ALA A 87 14.98 7.04 1.72
CA ALA A 87 14.46 7.28 0.38
C ALA A 87 14.25 5.94 -0.37
N PRO A 88 13.27 5.85 -1.28
CA PRO A 88 12.34 6.88 -1.77
C PRO A 88 11.21 7.29 -0.82
N GLY A 89 10.83 6.48 0.20
CA GLY A 89 9.83 6.80 1.20
C GLY A 89 8.48 7.19 0.58
N VAL A 90 7.88 8.28 1.02
CA VAL A 90 6.59 8.81 0.49
C VAL A 90 6.66 9.20 -0.99
N ARG A 91 7.84 9.28 -1.57
CA ARG A 91 8.05 9.57 -2.99
C ARG A 91 8.18 8.32 -3.85
N SER A 92 7.92 7.13 -3.31
CA SER A 92 8.14 5.84 -4.00
C SER A 92 7.54 5.77 -5.39
N ALA A 93 6.32 6.24 -5.58
CA ALA A 93 5.64 6.23 -6.88
C ALA A 93 6.19 7.29 -7.86
N ARG A 94 6.89 8.30 -7.38
CA ARG A 94 7.42 9.42 -8.18
C ARG A 94 8.91 9.67 -7.92
N PHE A 95 9.65 8.63 -7.61
CA PHE A 95 11.07 8.73 -7.22
C PHE A 95 11.94 9.30 -8.33
N SER A 96 11.67 8.92 -9.58
CA SER A 96 12.38 9.41 -10.77
C SER A 96 11.75 10.69 -11.38
N GLY A 97 10.78 11.32 -10.70
CA GLY A 97 10.18 12.61 -11.12
C GLY A 97 8.70 12.51 -11.49
N GLU A 98 8.17 13.56 -12.10
CA GLU A 98 6.74 13.71 -12.43
C GLU A 98 6.23 12.69 -13.47
N SER A 99 7.08 12.30 -14.41
CA SER A 99 6.77 11.30 -15.45
C SER A 99 7.26 9.89 -15.08
N ALA A 100 7.41 9.62 -13.76
CA ALA A 100 7.93 8.36 -13.27
C ALA A 100 7.07 7.16 -13.72
N THR A 101 7.78 6.09 -14.07
CA THR A 101 7.23 4.75 -14.24
C THR A 101 7.89 3.81 -13.22
N ASP A 102 7.30 2.65 -12.98
CA ASP A 102 7.92 1.65 -12.10
C ASP A 102 9.34 1.30 -12.59
N ALA A 103 9.53 1.17 -13.90
CA ALA A 103 10.83 0.87 -14.49
C ALA A 103 11.85 2.00 -14.25
N SER A 104 11.48 3.27 -14.46
CA SER A 104 12.39 4.40 -14.22
C SER A 104 12.71 4.59 -12.73
N ASN A 105 11.73 4.32 -11.85
CA ASN A 105 11.95 4.34 -10.39
C ASN A 105 12.94 3.25 -9.96
N ARG A 106 12.79 2.02 -10.49
CA ARG A 106 13.74 0.92 -10.21
C ARG A 106 15.13 1.21 -10.75
N ALA A 107 15.23 1.74 -11.96
CA ALA A 107 16.53 2.10 -12.56
C ALA A 107 17.26 3.14 -11.70
N LEU A 108 16.58 4.21 -11.28
CA LEU A 108 17.15 5.23 -10.40
C LEU A 108 17.56 4.65 -9.03
N LEU A 109 16.74 3.74 -8.46
CA LEU A 109 17.09 3.08 -7.21
C LEU A 109 18.39 2.27 -7.34
N LEU A 110 18.52 1.47 -8.39
CA LEU A 110 19.72 0.68 -8.65
C LEU A 110 20.94 1.57 -8.89
N GLU A 111 20.80 2.65 -9.63
CA GLU A 111 21.86 3.65 -9.84
C GLU A 111 22.38 4.22 -8.50
N LYS A 112 21.47 4.67 -7.64
CA LYS A 112 21.83 5.21 -6.31
C LYS A 112 22.50 4.17 -5.40
N LEU A 113 22.23 2.90 -5.62
CA LEU A 113 22.79 1.80 -4.84
C LEU A 113 24.02 1.13 -5.49
N LEU A 114 24.59 1.68 -6.56
CA LEU A 114 25.72 1.06 -7.28
C LEU A 114 26.93 0.77 -6.39
N SER A 115 27.25 1.66 -5.45
CA SER A 115 28.39 1.52 -4.52
C SER A 115 28.03 0.75 -3.23
N VAL A 116 26.75 0.50 -2.98
CA VAL A 116 26.27 -0.15 -1.75
C VAL A 116 26.30 -1.66 -1.91
N ARG A 117 26.86 -2.39 -0.93
CA ARG A 117 27.07 -3.84 -0.96
C ARG A 117 26.46 -4.55 0.26
N GLY A 118 26.07 -5.81 0.05
CA GLY A 118 25.66 -6.72 1.12
C GLY A 118 24.49 -6.20 1.97
N GLN A 119 24.61 -6.36 3.28
CA GLN A 119 23.57 -5.98 4.25
C GLN A 119 23.27 -4.47 4.28
N ALA A 120 24.16 -3.62 3.76
CA ALA A 120 23.90 -2.19 3.62
C ALA A 120 22.77 -1.88 2.60
N ARG A 121 22.24 -2.86 1.90
CA ARG A 121 21.06 -2.73 1.01
C ARG A 121 19.76 -3.11 1.73
N SER A 122 19.75 -3.10 3.08
CA SER A 122 18.55 -3.32 3.87
C SER A 122 17.48 -2.28 3.52
N ALA A 123 16.25 -2.74 3.48
CA ALA A 123 15.12 -1.94 3.08
C ALA A 123 13.84 -2.50 3.71
N ARG A 124 12.79 -1.69 3.73
CA ARG A 124 11.46 -2.16 4.12
C ARG A 124 10.40 -1.55 3.23
N PHE A 125 9.36 -2.32 2.96
CA PHE A 125 8.12 -1.74 2.52
C PHE A 125 7.28 -1.32 3.72
N ARG A 126 6.66 -0.16 3.63
CA ARG A 126 5.70 0.35 4.61
C ARG A 126 4.36 0.65 3.96
N CYS A 127 3.30 0.42 4.73
CA CYS A 127 1.94 0.80 4.38
C CYS A 127 1.27 1.43 5.58
N VAL A 128 0.57 2.54 5.34
CA VAL A 128 -0.36 3.11 6.29
C VAL A 128 -1.72 3.21 5.62
N ILE A 129 -2.75 2.70 6.29
CA ILE A 129 -4.15 2.77 5.86
C ILE A 129 -4.89 3.69 6.81
N ALA A 130 -5.42 4.79 6.31
CA ALA A 130 -6.34 5.65 7.05
C ALA A 130 -7.77 5.20 6.77
N LEU A 131 -8.57 5.02 7.84
CA LEU A 131 -10.00 4.77 7.79
C LEU A 131 -10.74 6.05 8.12
N ALA A 132 -11.64 6.47 7.23
CA ALA A 132 -12.43 7.67 7.39
C ALA A 132 -13.92 7.41 7.13
N ARG A 133 -14.77 8.24 7.75
CA ARG A 133 -16.21 8.31 7.51
C ARG A 133 -16.67 9.72 7.83
N ASP A 134 -17.63 10.24 7.08
CA ASP A 134 -18.26 11.55 7.33
C ASP A 134 -17.25 12.70 7.47
N GLY A 135 -16.22 12.71 6.62
CA GLY A 135 -15.18 13.72 6.62
C GLY A 135 -14.22 13.70 7.81
N LYS A 136 -14.15 12.58 8.55
CA LYS A 136 -13.27 12.42 9.71
C LYS A 136 -12.44 11.14 9.61
N VAL A 137 -11.16 11.22 9.95
CA VAL A 137 -10.33 10.04 10.15
C VAL A 137 -10.67 9.43 11.50
N LEU A 138 -11.01 8.15 11.50
CA LEU A 138 -11.45 7.41 12.69
C LEU A 138 -10.36 6.49 13.24
N ALA A 139 -9.50 5.96 12.38
CA ALA A 139 -8.40 5.08 12.74
C ALA A 139 -7.31 5.09 11.66
N SER A 140 -6.13 4.62 12.04
CA SER A 140 -5.00 4.40 11.15
C SER A 140 -4.34 3.06 11.50
N PHE A 141 -3.99 2.28 10.48
CA PHE A 141 -3.40 0.95 10.60
C PHE A 141 -2.10 0.93 9.82
N SER A 142 -1.07 0.32 10.37
CA SER A 142 0.23 0.30 9.71
C SER A 142 0.79 -1.11 9.60
N GLY A 143 1.59 -1.33 8.57
CA GLY A 143 2.33 -2.58 8.40
C GLY A 143 3.65 -2.32 7.71
N SER A 144 4.65 -3.11 8.06
CA SER A 144 5.95 -3.11 7.41
C SER A 144 6.42 -4.52 7.14
N VAL A 145 7.26 -4.68 6.14
CA VAL A 145 7.99 -5.91 5.88
C VAL A 145 9.43 -5.57 5.59
N GLU A 146 10.32 -6.13 6.39
CA GLU A 146 11.77 -5.96 6.25
C GLU A 146 12.31 -6.86 5.14
N GLY A 147 13.43 -6.46 4.55
CA GLY A 147 14.08 -7.21 3.49
C GLY A 147 15.32 -6.50 2.94
N VAL A 148 15.70 -6.88 1.73
CA VAL A 148 16.89 -6.34 1.06
C VAL A 148 16.61 -6.04 -0.40
N ILE A 149 17.31 -5.03 -0.94
CA ILE A 149 17.30 -4.71 -2.39
C ILE A 149 18.42 -5.47 -3.09
N ILE A 150 18.07 -6.30 -4.06
CA ILE A 150 19.05 -6.98 -4.90
C ILE A 150 19.57 -6.08 -6.03
N PRO A 151 20.78 -6.36 -6.57
CA PRO A 151 21.38 -5.49 -7.58
C PRO A 151 20.80 -5.66 -8.99
N GLN A 152 19.92 -6.63 -9.21
CA GLN A 152 19.36 -6.95 -10.51
C GLN A 152 17.93 -7.46 -10.34
N GLU A 153 17.01 -7.00 -11.19
CA GLU A 153 15.59 -7.42 -11.15
C GLU A 153 15.43 -8.92 -11.35
N LYS A 154 14.51 -9.54 -10.58
CA LYS A 154 14.11 -10.94 -10.72
C LYS A 154 12.59 -11.07 -10.59
N GLY A 155 12.01 -11.91 -11.47
CA GLY A 155 10.57 -12.11 -11.55
C GLY A 155 9.84 -11.01 -12.33
N THR A 156 8.60 -11.29 -12.66
CA THR A 156 7.74 -10.40 -13.49
C THR A 156 6.39 -10.09 -12.84
N GLY A 157 6.12 -10.69 -11.66
CA GLY A 157 4.88 -10.44 -10.92
C GLY A 157 4.90 -9.13 -10.13
N GLY A 158 3.74 -8.74 -9.63
CA GLY A 158 3.60 -7.57 -8.78
C GLY A 158 3.78 -6.24 -9.52
N PHE A 159 4.18 -5.21 -8.77
CA PHE A 159 4.37 -3.84 -9.27
C PHE A 159 5.42 -3.08 -8.45
N GLY A 160 5.73 -1.86 -8.86
CA GLY A 160 6.66 -1.00 -8.14
C GLY A 160 8.07 -1.58 -8.07
N TYR A 161 8.53 -1.87 -6.87
CA TYR A 161 9.87 -2.38 -6.57
C TYR A 161 9.89 -3.88 -6.26
N ASP A 162 8.80 -4.61 -6.48
CA ASP A 162 8.66 -6.03 -6.13
C ASP A 162 9.75 -6.92 -6.74
N SER A 163 10.20 -6.62 -7.97
CA SER A 163 11.26 -7.36 -8.65
C SER A 163 12.67 -7.14 -8.07
N LEU A 164 12.83 -6.16 -7.20
CA LEU A 164 14.10 -5.84 -6.54
C LEU A 164 14.14 -6.21 -5.05
N PHE A 165 13.00 -6.51 -4.44
CA PHE A 165 12.89 -6.69 -2.99
C PHE A 165 12.74 -8.15 -2.60
N ILE A 166 13.67 -8.65 -1.82
CA ILE A 166 13.59 -9.97 -1.17
C ILE A 166 13.16 -9.75 0.27
N PRO A 167 11.99 -10.22 0.68
CA PRO A 167 11.54 -10.11 2.07
C PRO A 167 12.36 -11.00 3.00
N GLU A 168 12.49 -10.59 4.25
CA GLU A 168 13.21 -11.36 5.28
C GLU A 168 12.61 -12.75 5.42
N GLY A 169 13.52 -13.77 5.52
CA GLY A 169 13.14 -15.18 5.60
C GLY A 169 12.93 -15.88 4.25
N TYR A 170 13.09 -15.16 3.13
CA TYR A 170 12.95 -15.69 1.78
C TYR A 170 14.24 -15.53 0.97
N CYS A 171 14.34 -16.26 -0.14
CA CYS A 171 15.43 -16.16 -1.11
C CYS A 171 14.96 -15.61 -2.46
N GLU A 172 13.67 -15.38 -2.61
CA GLU A 172 13.00 -14.94 -3.83
C GLU A 172 12.39 -13.54 -3.63
N THR A 173 12.32 -12.77 -4.72
CA THR A 173 11.69 -11.45 -4.68
C THR A 173 10.16 -11.56 -4.58
N PHE A 174 9.49 -10.49 -4.17
CA PHE A 174 8.03 -10.44 -4.21
C PHE A 174 7.47 -10.75 -5.61
N ALA A 175 8.19 -10.34 -6.66
CA ALA A 175 7.79 -10.64 -8.04
C ALA A 175 7.92 -12.12 -8.41
N GLN A 176 8.73 -12.90 -7.70
CA GLN A 176 8.88 -14.34 -7.88
C GLN A 176 7.95 -15.16 -6.98
N LEU A 177 7.71 -14.68 -5.75
CA LEU A 177 6.88 -15.38 -4.74
C LEU A 177 5.40 -15.45 -5.12
N GLY A 178 4.91 -14.51 -5.95
CA GLY A 178 3.52 -14.48 -6.38
C GLY A 178 2.56 -13.83 -5.38
N ALA A 179 1.33 -13.61 -5.85
CA ALA A 179 0.31 -12.86 -5.13
C ALA A 179 -0.10 -13.54 -3.81
N ASP A 180 -0.30 -14.85 -3.81
CA ASP A 180 -0.77 -15.59 -2.63
C ASP A 180 0.15 -15.41 -1.42
N ILE A 181 1.46 -15.53 -1.63
CA ILE A 181 2.46 -15.33 -0.57
C ILE A 181 2.51 -13.84 -0.19
N LYS A 182 2.60 -12.95 -1.18
CA LYS A 182 2.64 -11.51 -0.95
C LYS A 182 1.43 -11.02 -0.14
N ASN A 183 0.23 -11.50 -0.45
CA ASN A 183 -1.01 -11.12 0.23
C ASN A 183 -1.12 -11.66 1.67
N THR A 184 -0.21 -12.50 2.11
CA THR A 184 -0.15 -12.97 3.51
C THR A 184 0.90 -12.24 4.33
N LEU A 185 2.05 -11.89 3.76
CA LEU A 185 3.20 -11.39 4.53
C LEU A 185 3.53 -9.91 4.30
N SER A 186 2.99 -9.28 3.24
CA SER A 186 3.37 -7.92 2.86
C SER A 186 2.96 -6.86 3.88
N HIS A 187 3.59 -5.69 3.74
CA HIS A 187 3.24 -4.48 4.50
C HIS A 187 1.75 -4.16 4.45
N ARG A 188 1.13 -4.26 3.25
CA ARG A 188 -0.31 -4.04 3.05
C ARG A 188 -1.15 -5.11 3.72
N ALA A 189 -0.75 -6.38 3.63
CA ALA A 189 -1.45 -7.48 4.29
C ALA A 189 -1.48 -7.30 5.82
N ARG A 190 -0.37 -6.86 6.41
CA ARG A 190 -0.27 -6.58 7.85
C ARG A 190 -1.18 -5.42 8.26
N ALA A 191 -1.14 -4.30 7.54
CA ALA A 191 -2.02 -3.16 7.82
C ALA A 191 -3.51 -3.52 7.65
N LEU A 192 -3.87 -4.28 6.61
CA LEU A 192 -5.25 -4.73 6.39
C LEU A 192 -5.71 -5.76 7.42
N SER A 193 -4.81 -6.57 7.97
CA SER A 193 -5.13 -7.49 9.07
C SER A 193 -5.55 -6.72 10.32
N GLU A 194 -4.86 -5.64 10.67
CA GLU A 194 -5.26 -4.76 11.77
C GLU A 194 -6.61 -4.09 11.49
N LEU A 195 -6.81 -3.58 10.28
CA LEU A 195 -8.09 -3.01 9.84
C LEU A 195 -9.24 -4.03 9.98
N LYS A 196 -9.06 -5.29 9.55
CA LYS A 196 -10.09 -6.34 9.68
C LYS A 196 -10.52 -6.59 11.11
N ASN A 197 -9.60 -6.44 12.04
CA ASN A 197 -9.80 -6.68 13.48
C ASN A 197 -10.27 -5.44 14.24
N TRP A 198 -10.51 -4.33 13.56
CA TRP A 198 -10.97 -3.10 14.20
C TRP A 198 -12.36 -3.31 14.81
N ALA A 199 -12.48 -3.00 16.12
CA ALA A 199 -13.62 -3.40 16.95
C ALA A 199 -14.90 -2.54 16.73
N HIS A 200 -14.87 -1.55 15.83
CA HIS A 200 -15.94 -0.55 15.73
C HIS A 200 -16.66 -0.55 14.37
N TRP A 201 -16.58 -1.63 13.61
CA TRP A 201 -17.29 -1.75 12.32
C TRP A 201 -18.82 -1.67 12.46
N ASP A 202 -19.36 -2.11 13.60
CA ASP A 202 -20.80 -2.19 13.86
C ASP A 202 -21.35 -0.92 14.54
N ARG A 203 -20.55 0.14 14.67
CA ARG A 203 -21.03 1.42 15.20
C ARG A 203 -21.78 2.18 14.14
N PRO A 204 -23.01 2.64 14.41
CA PRO A 204 -23.83 3.45 13.49
C PRO A 204 -23.18 4.78 13.15
#